data_69609ebf04b04bfc2adf550a2d10784e
#
_entry.id   69609ebf04b04bfc2adf550a2d10784e
#
_cell.length_a   1.000
_cell.length_b   1.000
_cell.length_c   1.000
_cell.angle_alpha   90.00
_cell.angle_beta   90.00
_cell.angle_gamma   90.00
#
_symmetry.space_group_name_H-M   'P 1'
#
loop_
_entity.id
_entity.type
_entity.pdbx_description
1 polymer ?
#
loop_
_entity_poly.entity_id
_entity_poly.type
_entity_poly.pdbx_seq_one_letter_code
_entity_poly.pdbx_strand_id
1 'polypeptide(L)'
;MKAYLYVKKRFPKVISSSSAALLLVFFINYEKIFAGIAESDTVIIPDSLKGLKDYYMDFFPIGVSVSPNSLTGSQSMLILKHFRSLTAENVMKPALIHPEENKYSWDNADKIINYAVNNGMLIRGHTLCWHKQTPVWMFKDHNMNKVTKEVLLARLKDHITQVVSRYKGKVYAWDVVNEAIDDDDSIYLRKSEWFKICGEEYIEKAFLWAHEADPKAQLFYNDYNTESPVKRDKVYHLLKTLLDKGIPVNGIGLQGHWNIYNPDEKDLRDAIEKYSSLGIKIQVTELDVSVYSSDESDPSDNVFNFEREKRQIEKYEMVFRVLRDYKSVITGVTFWNVSDKSSWLDNFPIRGRKNYPLLFDQNLKPKKAYWEVVKF
;
A
#
# COMPACT_ATOMS: atom_id res chain seq x y z
N MET A 1 35.11 -30.84 -35.47
CA MET A 1 34.72 -32.03 -36.23
C MET A 1 33.34 -32.51 -35.73
N LYS A 2 32.33 -32.32 -36.57
CA LYS A 2 31.04 -33.02 -36.74
C LYS A 2 30.28 -33.47 -35.46
N ALA A 3 28.95 -33.38 -35.30
CA ALA A 3 27.87 -33.31 -36.29
C ALA A 3 26.57 -32.78 -35.66
N TYR A 4 25.76 -32.12 -36.48
CA TYR A 4 24.33 -31.79 -36.33
C TYR A 4 23.47 -33.05 -36.23
N LEU A 5 22.39 -33.01 -35.45
CA LEU A 5 21.23 -33.87 -35.64
C LEU A 5 19.91 -33.10 -35.48
N TYR A 6 19.19 -33.00 -36.56
CA TYR A 6 17.87 -32.48 -36.79
C TYR A 6 16.81 -33.41 -36.18
N VAL A 7 15.83 -32.89 -35.46
CA VAL A 7 14.55 -33.54 -35.24
C VAL A 7 13.42 -32.66 -35.68
N LYS A 8 12.85 -32.96 -36.86
CA LYS A 8 11.55 -32.46 -37.32
C LYS A 8 10.43 -33.11 -36.52
N LYS A 9 9.58 -32.36 -35.83
CA LYS A 9 8.23 -32.81 -35.47
C LYS A 9 7.19 -32.00 -36.22
N ARG A 10 6.31 -32.74 -36.91
CA ARG A 10 5.18 -32.26 -37.71
C ARG A 10 4.11 -31.66 -36.81
N PHE A 11 3.62 -30.47 -37.18
CA PHE A 11 2.35 -29.87 -36.70
C PHE A 11 1.22 -30.27 -37.65
N PRO A 12 0.01 -30.60 -37.16
CA PRO A 12 -1.15 -30.75 -38.02
C PRO A 12 -1.69 -29.39 -38.45
N LYS A 13 -1.96 -29.28 -39.76
CA LYS A 13 -2.72 -28.15 -40.35
C LYS A 13 -4.18 -28.30 -39.97
N VAL A 14 -4.77 -27.25 -39.40
CA VAL A 14 -6.06 -26.64 -39.77
C VAL A 14 -6.26 -25.42 -38.86
N ILE A 15 -5.98 -24.24 -39.37
CA ILE A 15 -6.56 -22.98 -38.87
C ILE A 15 -7.06 -22.26 -40.09
N SER A 16 -8.35 -21.94 -40.09
CA SER A 16 -9.03 -21.27 -41.19
C SER A 16 -8.48 -19.85 -41.44
N SER A 17 -8.33 -19.47 -42.68
CA SER A 17 -7.67 -18.25 -43.17
C SER A 17 -8.24 -16.91 -42.64
N SER A 18 -9.36 -16.91 -41.95
CA SER A 18 -10.01 -15.71 -41.44
C SER A 18 -9.48 -15.23 -40.08
N SER A 19 -9.01 -16.14 -39.23
CA SER A 19 -8.51 -15.77 -37.88
C SER A 19 -7.05 -15.32 -37.88
N ALA A 20 -6.25 -15.79 -38.83
CA ALA A 20 -4.84 -15.39 -38.97
C ALA A 20 -4.70 -13.96 -39.53
N ALA A 21 -5.64 -13.53 -40.41
CA ALA A 21 -5.63 -12.18 -40.96
C ALA A 21 -6.00 -11.11 -39.91
N LEU A 22 -6.89 -11.43 -38.95
CA LEU A 22 -7.26 -10.50 -37.89
C LEU A 22 -6.14 -10.30 -36.85
N LEU A 23 -5.40 -11.36 -36.51
CA LEU A 23 -4.26 -11.28 -35.60
C LEU A 23 -3.05 -10.56 -36.24
N LEU A 24 -2.82 -10.75 -37.55
CA LEU A 24 -1.74 -10.05 -38.26
C LEU A 24 -2.03 -8.55 -38.43
N VAL A 25 -3.27 -8.15 -38.65
CA VAL A 25 -3.68 -6.74 -38.74
C VAL A 25 -3.55 -6.04 -37.37
N PHE A 26 -3.79 -6.75 -36.26
CA PHE A 26 -3.58 -6.22 -34.91
C PHE A 26 -2.08 -6.04 -34.60
N PHE A 27 -1.21 -6.98 -34.97
CA PHE A 27 0.23 -6.89 -34.72
C PHE A 27 0.91 -5.86 -35.64
N ILE A 28 0.54 -5.77 -36.91
CA ILE A 28 1.11 -4.80 -37.85
C ILE A 28 0.71 -3.35 -37.49
N ASN A 29 -0.49 -3.14 -36.94
CA ASN A 29 -0.86 -1.82 -36.43
C ASN A 29 -0.15 -1.49 -35.10
N TYR A 30 0.18 -2.49 -34.27
CA TYR A 30 0.92 -2.28 -33.02
C TYR A 30 2.38 -1.86 -33.28
N GLU A 31 3.07 -2.49 -34.23
CA GLU A 31 4.44 -2.10 -34.58
C GLU A 31 4.54 -0.76 -35.33
N LYS A 32 3.54 -0.40 -36.16
CA LYS A 32 3.50 0.91 -36.83
C LYS A 32 3.21 2.07 -35.88
N ILE A 33 2.51 1.82 -34.76
CA ILE A 33 2.26 2.83 -33.70
C ILE A 33 3.55 3.12 -32.93
N PHE A 34 4.47 2.16 -32.79
CA PHE A 34 5.72 2.35 -32.03
C PHE A 34 6.93 2.75 -32.89
N ALA A 35 6.93 2.53 -34.19
CA ALA A 35 8.05 2.87 -35.08
C ALA A 35 8.11 4.34 -35.52
N GLY A 36 7.13 5.17 -35.14
CA GLY A 36 7.02 6.59 -35.49
C GLY A 36 7.15 7.57 -34.33
N ILE A 37 7.51 7.13 -33.12
CA ILE A 37 7.63 8.01 -31.94
C ILE A 37 9.07 8.50 -31.82
N ALA A 38 9.39 9.53 -32.62
CA ALA A 38 10.45 10.48 -32.32
C ALA A 38 9.78 11.72 -31.70
N GLU A 39 10.16 12.03 -30.45
CA GLU A 39 9.87 13.24 -29.67
C GLU A 39 8.40 13.65 -29.45
N SER A 40 7.90 13.42 -28.21
CA SER A 40 6.81 14.14 -27.52
C SER A 40 5.38 14.06 -28.05
N ASP A 41 4.92 12.98 -28.62
CA ASP A 41 3.48 12.78 -28.79
C ASP A 41 2.88 12.19 -27.50
N THR A 42 2.20 13.04 -26.75
CA THR A 42 1.39 12.62 -25.62
C THR A 42 0.31 11.66 -26.14
N VAL A 43 0.38 10.37 -25.79
CA VAL A 43 -0.65 9.40 -26.16
C VAL A 43 -1.93 9.79 -25.46
N ILE A 44 -2.88 10.36 -26.19
CA ILE A 44 -4.21 10.73 -25.68
C ILE A 44 -5.03 9.43 -25.52
N ILE A 45 -5.13 8.95 -24.29
CA ILE A 45 -6.00 7.83 -23.95
C ILE A 45 -7.47 8.35 -23.92
N PRO A 46 -8.40 7.79 -24.69
CA PRO A 46 -9.79 8.18 -24.61
C PRO A 46 -10.34 8.02 -23.19
N ASP A 47 -11.16 8.95 -22.71
CA ASP A 47 -11.69 8.94 -21.33
C ASP A 47 -12.44 7.65 -20.98
N SER A 48 -13.11 7.01 -21.93
CA SER A 48 -13.76 5.71 -21.74
C SER A 48 -12.80 4.56 -21.41
N LEU A 49 -11.50 4.71 -21.71
CA LEU A 49 -10.46 3.72 -21.46
C LEU A 49 -9.62 4.05 -20.23
N LYS A 50 -9.63 5.29 -19.76
CA LYS A 50 -8.83 5.73 -18.61
C LYS A 50 -9.23 5.02 -17.30
N GLY A 51 -8.22 4.62 -16.53
CA GLY A 51 -8.35 4.24 -15.12
C GLY A 51 -7.85 5.34 -14.19
N LEU A 52 -7.98 5.16 -12.88
CA LEU A 52 -7.48 6.13 -11.89
C LEU A 52 -5.99 6.47 -12.13
N LYS A 53 -5.17 5.46 -12.40
CA LYS A 53 -3.72 5.64 -12.65
C LYS A 53 -3.42 6.57 -13.82
N ASP A 54 -4.31 6.64 -14.82
CA ASP A 54 -4.12 7.46 -16.03
C ASP A 54 -4.49 8.91 -15.76
N TYR A 55 -5.53 9.16 -14.95
CA TYR A 55 -5.89 10.52 -14.52
C TYR A 55 -4.83 11.15 -13.60
N TYR A 56 -4.17 10.32 -12.77
CA TYR A 56 -3.21 10.78 -11.77
C TYR A 56 -1.74 10.62 -12.18
N MET A 57 -1.44 10.31 -13.44
CA MET A 57 -0.07 10.06 -13.90
C MET A 57 0.89 11.25 -13.70
N ASP A 58 0.38 12.48 -13.76
CA ASP A 58 1.14 13.72 -13.58
C ASP A 58 1.16 14.22 -12.12
N PHE A 59 0.55 13.47 -11.22
CA PHE A 59 0.45 13.82 -9.80
C PHE A 59 1.21 12.81 -8.94
N PHE A 60 0.69 11.62 -8.79
CA PHE A 60 1.26 10.55 -7.99
C PHE A 60 0.68 9.19 -8.41
N PRO A 61 1.40 8.08 -8.19
CA PRO A 61 0.87 6.76 -8.45
C PRO A 61 -0.31 6.44 -7.52
N ILE A 62 -1.39 5.92 -8.11
CA ILE A 62 -2.51 5.35 -7.38
C ILE A 62 -2.23 3.86 -7.17
N GLY A 63 -2.25 3.43 -5.91
CA GLY A 63 -2.02 2.06 -5.47
C GLY A 63 -3.26 1.41 -4.87
N VAL A 64 -3.14 0.11 -4.61
CA VAL A 64 -4.18 -0.67 -3.95
C VAL A 64 -3.58 -1.80 -3.12
N SER A 65 -4.13 -2.05 -1.93
CA SER A 65 -3.78 -3.25 -1.18
C SER A 65 -4.52 -4.46 -1.73
N VAL A 66 -3.83 -5.59 -1.75
CA VAL A 66 -4.33 -6.84 -2.36
C VAL A 66 -4.03 -8.06 -1.50
N SER A 67 -4.89 -9.06 -1.62
CA SER A 67 -4.61 -10.44 -1.22
C SER A 67 -4.23 -11.28 -2.45
N PRO A 68 -3.62 -12.46 -2.30
CA PRO A 68 -3.38 -13.35 -3.43
C PRO A 68 -4.64 -13.71 -4.24
N ASN A 69 -5.81 -13.73 -3.57
CA ASN A 69 -7.09 -14.02 -4.22
C ASN A 69 -7.58 -12.88 -5.13
N SER A 70 -7.15 -11.65 -4.87
CA SER A 70 -7.53 -10.48 -5.70
C SER A 70 -6.84 -10.47 -7.07
N LEU A 71 -5.82 -11.30 -7.27
CA LEU A 71 -4.96 -11.28 -8.46
C LEU A 71 -5.51 -12.08 -9.65
N THR A 72 -6.75 -12.53 -9.56
CA THR A 72 -7.41 -13.32 -10.61
C THR A 72 -8.80 -12.77 -10.94
N GLY A 73 -9.34 -13.17 -12.10
CA GLY A 73 -10.71 -12.82 -12.52
C GLY A 73 -10.95 -11.30 -12.64
N SER A 74 -12.17 -10.89 -12.34
CA SER A 74 -12.61 -9.50 -12.49
C SER A 74 -11.90 -8.50 -11.58
N GLN A 75 -11.45 -8.92 -10.39
CA GLN A 75 -10.65 -8.05 -9.53
C GLN A 75 -9.29 -7.75 -10.14
N SER A 76 -8.62 -8.74 -10.73
CA SER A 76 -7.35 -8.54 -11.44
C SER A 76 -7.49 -7.56 -12.61
N MET A 77 -8.57 -7.67 -13.40
CA MET A 77 -8.84 -6.73 -14.48
C MET A 77 -9.03 -5.29 -13.97
N LEU A 78 -9.73 -5.12 -12.86
CA LEU A 78 -9.94 -3.82 -12.23
C LEU A 78 -8.61 -3.27 -11.69
N ILE A 79 -7.79 -4.11 -11.05
CA ILE A 79 -6.45 -3.73 -10.57
C ILE A 79 -5.60 -3.20 -11.73
N LEU A 80 -5.49 -3.95 -12.81
CA LEU A 80 -4.67 -3.57 -13.96
C LEU A 80 -5.15 -2.29 -14.64
N LYS A 81 -6.47 -2.06 -14.66
CA LYS A 81 -7.04 -0.85 -15.25
C LYS A 81 -6.77 0.40 -14.40
N HIS A 82 -6.93 0.32 -13.09
CA HIS A 82 -7.03 1.51 -12.23
C HIS A 82 -5.79 1.81 -11.39
N PHE A 83 -4.90 0.83 -11.17
CA PHE A 83 -3.83 0.99 -10.19
C PHE A 83 -2.44 0.83 -10.80
N ARG A 84 -1.49 1.61 -10.27
CA ARG A 84 -0.08 1.63 -10.68
C ARG A 84 0.80 0.92 -9.66
N SER A 85 0.36 0.80 -8.41
CA SER A 85 1.13 0.25 -7.30
C SER A 85 0.33 -0.80 -6.53
N LEU A 86 1.00 -1.81 -5.98
CA LEU A 86 0.43 -2.82 -5.10
C LEU A 86 1.06 -2.78 -3.71
N THR A 87 0.25 -3.05 -2.70
CA THR A 87 0.67 -3.35 -1.32
C THR A 87 0.07 -4.69 -0.91
N ALA A 88 0.85 -5.56 -0.28
CA ALA A 88 0.30 -6.79 0.29
C ALA A 88 -0.49 -6.46 1.56
N GLU A 89 -1.82 -6.69 1.56
CA GLU A 89 -2.69 -6.36 2.70
C GLU A 89 -2.24 -7.04 4.00
N ASN A 90 -1.90 -8.33 3.93
CA ASN A 90 -1.58 -9.13 5.12
C ASN A 90 -0.31 -10.00 4.98
N VAL A 91 -0.08 -10.59 3.80
CA VAL A 91 0.87 -11.72 3.66
C VAL A 91 2.34 -11.35 3.87
N MET A 92 2.69 -10.07 3.92
CA MET A 92 4.03 -9.59 4.25
C MET A 92 4.17 -9.15 5.72
N LYS A 93 3.10 -9.17 6.52
CA LYS A 93 3.16 -8.86 7.96
C LYS A 93 3.94 -9.95 8.71
N PRO A 94 4.71 -9.61 9.76
CA PRO A 94 5.64 -10.53 10.42
C PRO A 94 5.04 -11.89 10.79
N ALA A 95 3.83 -11.93 11.34
CA ALA A 95 3.19 -13.19 11.74
C ALA A 95 2.88 -14.14 10.58
N LEU A 96 2.74 -13.61 9.35
CA LEU A 96 2.39 -14.41 8.17
C LEU A 96 3.61 -14.76 7.32
N ILE A 97 4.56 -13.82 7.19
CA ILE A 97 5.75 -14.07 6.39
C ILE A 97 6.86 -14.80 7.17
N HIS A 98 6.91 -14.64 8.50
CA HIS A 98 7.92 -15.25 9.39
C HIS A 98 7.24 -15.86 10.63
N PRO A 99 6.39 -16.90 10.45
CA PRO A 99 5.51 -17.42 11.49
C PRO A 99 6.26 -18.12 12.64
N GLU A 100 7.40 -18.73 12.36
CA GLU A 100 8.23 -19.45 13.33
C GLU A 100 9.69 -18.98 13.20
N GLU A 101 10.47 -19.06 14.29
CA GLU A 101 11.91 -18.73 14.26
C GLU A 101 12.62 -19.55 13.17
N ASN A 102 13.39 -18.90 12.32
CA ASN A 102 14.10 -19.53 11.18
C ASN A 102 13.20 -20.11 10.05
N LYS A 103 11.89 -19.81 10.05
CA LYS A 103 10.97 -20.33 9.02
C LYS A 103 10.17 -19.20 8.37
N TYR A 104 10.32 -19.06 7.07
CA TYR A 104 9.65 -18.06 6.26
C TYR A 104 8.59 -18.68 5.32
N SER A 105 7.45 -17.99 5.19
CA SER A 105 6.34 -18.36 4.30
C SER A 105 6.27 -17.39 3.11
N TRP A 106 7.07 -17.67 2.08
CA TRP A 106 7.24 -16.74 0.96
C TRP A 106 6.15 -16.81 -0.11
N ASP A 107 5.51 -17.97 -0.30
CA ASP A 107 4.69 -18.28 -1.49
C ASP A 107 3.61 -17.23 -1.79
N ASN A 108 2.91 -16.77 -0.79
CA ASN A 108 1.83 -15.81 -0.97
C ASN A 108 2.36 -14.38 -1.22
N ALA A 109 3.45 -14.00 -0.59
CA ALA A 109 4.12 -12.73 -0.87
C ALA A 109 4.72 -12.75 -2.27
N ASP A 110 5.41 -13.84 -2.65
CA ASP A 110 5.98 -14.03 -3.99
C ASP A 110 4.91 -13.96 -5.10
N LYS A 111 3.70 -14.48 -4.87
CA LYS A 111 2.59 -14.36 -5.84
C LYS A 111 2.26 -12.89 -6.12
N ILE A 112 2.17 -12.05 -5.09
CA ILE A 112 1.87 -10.62 -5.25
C ILE A 112 3.04 -9.91 -5.95
N ILE A 113 4.26 -10.16 -5.49
CA ILE A 113 5.48 -9.56 -6.07
C ILE A 113 5.61 -9.92 -7.56
N ASN A 114 5.48 -11.21 -7.90
CA ASN A 114 5.60 -11.66 -9.28
C ASN A 114 4.48 -11.11 -10.16
N TYR A 115 3.24 -11.05 -9.64
CA TYR A 115 2.15 -10.43 -10.37
C TYR A 115 2.45 -8.95 -10.69
N ALA A 116 2.92 -8.19 -9.71
CA ALA A 116 3.26 -6.78 -9.92
C ALA A 116 4.41 -6.61 -10.93
N VAL A 117 5.49 -7.37 -10.79
CA VAL A 117 6.64 -7.34 -11.71
C VAL A 117 6.22 -7.69 -13.13
N ASN A 118 5.43 -8.75 -13.31
CA ASN A 118 4.98 -9.21 -14.63
C ASN A 118 4.04 -8.20 -15.33
N ASN A 119 3.40 -7.31 -14.57
CA ASN A 119 2.50 -6.28 -15.08
C ASN A 119 3.10 -4.86 -15.01
N GLY A 120 4.40 -4.72 -14.71
CA GLY A 120 5.08 -3.43 -14.65
C GLY A 120 4.55 -2.49 -13.57
N MET A 121 4.02 -3.04 -12.45
CA MET A 121 3.47 -2.27 -11.34
C MET A 121 4.54 -2.04 -10.26
N LEU A 122 4.43 -0.92 -9.56
CA LEU A 122 5.23 -0.62 -8.37
C LEU A 122 4.77 -1.47 -7.18
N ILE A 123 5.64 -1.65 -6.19
CA ILE A 123 5.32 -2.47 -5.01
C ILE A 123 5.77 -1.74 -3.75
N ARG A 124 4.85 -1.59 -2.77
CA ARG A 124 5.14 -1.20 -1.40
C ARG A 124 5.14 -2.42 -0.49
N GLY A 125 6.16 -2.53 0.35
CA GLY A 125 6.25 -3.56 1.37
C GLY A 125 5.60 -3.10 2.67
N HIS A 126 4.68 -3.89 3.22
CA HIS A 126 3.96 -3.61 4.44
C HIS A 126 3.85 -4.86 5.29
N THR A 127 4.42 -4.90 6.46
CA THR A 127 5.29 -3.98 7.20
C THR A 127 6.40 -4.77 7.90
N LEU A 128 7.55 -4.16 8.17
CA LEU A 128 8.69 -4.91 8.75
C LEU A 128 8.60 -5.04 10.27
N CYS A 129 8.14 -4.01 10.98
CA CYS A 129 8.02 -3.99 12.42
C CYS A 129 6.70 -3.39 12.86
N TRP A 130 5.87 -4.16 13.57
CA TRP A 130 4.56 -3.74 14.06
C TRP A 130 4.25 -4.40 15.40
N HIS A 131 3.45 -3.74 16.25
CA HIS A 131 3.05 -4.27 17.54
C HIS A 131 1.91 -5.31 17.46
N LYS A 132 1.14 -5.30 16.36
CA LYS A 132 0.15 -6.33 16.03
C LYS A 132 0.71 -7.29 14.99
N GLN A 133 0.10 -8.44 14.82
CA GLN A 133 0.49 -9.46 13.84
C GLN A 133 2.02 -9.74 13.80
N THR A 134 2.66 -9.69 14.97
CA THR A 134 4.04 -10.15 15.20
C THR A 134 3.96 -11.46 15.97
N PRO A 135 4.68 -12.53 15.55
CA PRO A 135 4.56 -13.85 16.18
C PRO A 135 5.15 -13.86 17.59
N VAL A 136 4.61 -14.70 18.45
CA VAL A 136 4.99 -14.77 19.88
C VAL A 136 6.46 -15.11 20.07
N TRP A 137 7.03 -15.97 19.22
CA TRP A 137 8.44 -16.35 19.28
C TRP A 137 9.39 -15.15 19.18
N MET A 138 8.97 -14.06 18.53
CA MET A 138 9.80 -12.85 18.46
C MET A 138 10.13 -12.31 19.85
N PHE A 139 9.19 -12.37 20.79
CA PHE A 139 9.31 -11.80 22.16
C PHE A 139 9.57 -12.83 23.26
N LYS A 140 9.48 -14.11 22.95
CA LYS A 140 9.54 -15.19 23.93
C LYS A 140 10.59 -16.24 23.55
N ASP A 141 11.19 -16.86 24.57
CA ASP A 141 11.99 -18.05 24.40
C ASP A 141 11.10 -19.32 24.36
N HIS A 142 11.72 -20.50 24.22
CA HIS A 142 11.03 -21.80 24.20
C HIS A 142 10.32 -22.13 25.53
N ASN A 143 10.69 -21.49 26.64
CA ASN A 143 10.03 -21.61 27.95
C ASN A 143 8.96 -20.53 28.18
N MET A 144 8.62 -19.75 27.15
CA MET A 144 7.67 -18.64 27.22
C MET A 144 8.13 -17.46 28.11
N ASN A 145 9.39 -17.39 28.49
CA ASN A 145 9.94 -16.21 29.14
C ASN A 145 10.22 -15.11 28.15
N LYS A 146 10.17 -13.85 28.59
CA LYS A 146 10.59 -12.72 27.74
C LYS A 146 12.07 -12.85 27.40
N VAL A 147 12.38 -12.61 26.12
CA VAL A 147 13.78 -12.56 25.66
C VAL A 147 14.47 -11.28 26.13
N THR A 148 15.79 -11.29 26.11
CA THR A 148 16.58 -10.06 26.37
C THR A 148 16.49 -9.10 25.19
N LYS A 149 16.88 -7.85 25.41
CA LYS A 149 16.96 -6.82 24.37
C LYS A 149 17.86 -7.25 23.20
N GLU A 150 19.00 -7.83 23.51
CA GLU A 150 19.98 -8.28 22.51
C GLU A 150 19.39 -9.36 21.60
N VAL A 151 18.69 -10.32 22.18
CA VAL A 151 18.01 -11.40 21.43
C VAL A 151 16.89 -10.82 20.56
N LEU A 152 16.05 -9.92 21.09
CA LEU A 152 14.96 -9.31 20.32
C LEU A 152 15.51 -8.48 19.16
N LEU A 153 16.55 -7.68 19.39
CA LEU A 153 17.18 -6.89 18.33
C LEU A 153 17.85 -7.78 17.27
N ALA A 154 18.48 -8.88 17.66
CA ALA A 154 19.04 -9.85 16.71
C ALA A 154 17.96 -10.49 15.84
N ARG A 155 16.83 -10.90 16.43
CA ARG A 155 15.67 -11.45 15.71
C ARG A 155 15.03 -10.44 14.74
N LEU A 156 14.90 -9.19 15.18
CA LEU A 156 14.40 -8.10 14.31
C LEU A 156 15.36 -7.83 13.15
N LYS A 157 16.67 -7.82 13.41
CA LYS A 157 17.68 -7.64 12.37
C LYS A 157 17.61 -8.76 11.32
N ASP A 158 17.54 -10.02 11.76
CA ASP A 158 17.41 -11.14 10.84
C ASP A 158 16.14 -11.03 10.00
N HIS A 159 14.99 -10.79 10.65
CA HIS A 159 13.71 -10.61 9.96
C HIS A 159 13.79 -9.54 8.87
N ILE A 160 14.24 -8.35 9.20
CA ILE A 160 14.33 -7.23 8.26
C ILE A 160 15.31 -7.57 7.13
N THR A 161 16.49 -8.11 7.47
CA THR A 161 17.51 -8.46 6.48
C THR A 161 17.01 -9.48 5.48
N GLN A 162 16.36 -10.56 5.95
CA GLN A 162 15.85 -11.61 5.08
C GLN A 162 14.71 -11.10 4.18
N VAL A 163 13.73 -10.39 4.76
CA VAL A 163 12.56 -9.91 4.00
C VAL A 163 12.96 -8.85 2.97
N VAL A 164 13.72 -7.84 3.38
CA VAL A 164 14.11 -6.75 2.48
C VAL A 164 15.07 -7.26 1.39
N SER A 165 16.06 -8.10 1.73
CA SER A 165 17.01 -8.64 0.76
C SER A 165 16.33 -9.53 -0.29
N ARG A 166 15.31 -10.32 0.10
CA ARG A 166 14.55 -11.16 -0.84
C ARG A 166 13.89 -10.33 -1.94
N TYR A 167 13.38 -9.15 -1.59
CA TYR A 167 12.63 -8.29 -2.51
C TYR A 167 13.42 -7.06 -2.96
N LYS A 168 14.74 -7.06 -2.73
CA LYS A 168 15.64 -5.98 -3.14
C LYS A 168 15.49 -5.65 -4.62
N GLY A 169 15.32 -4.35 -4.91
CA GLY A 169 15.14 -3.84 -6.27
C GLY A 169 13.74 -4.10 -6.86
N LYS A 170 12.84 -4.83 -6.16
CA LYS A 170 11.44 -5.05 -6.57
C LYS A 170 10.49 -4.17 -5.77
N VAL A 171 10.71 -4.06 -4.46
CA VAL A 171 9.94 -3.20 -3.56
C VAL A 171 10.60 -1.83 -3.53
N TYR A 172 9.86 -0.78 -3.95
CA TYR A 172 10.41 0.58 -4.01
C TYR A 172 10.32 1.33 -2.69
N ALA A 173 9.40 0.95 -1.82
CA ALA A 173 9.16 1.59 -0.53
C ALA A 173 8.72 0.57 0.52
N TRP A 174 9.20 0.72 1.76
CA TRP A 174 8.84 -0.11 2.91
C TRP A 174 8.23 0.71 4.03
N ASP A 175 7.14 0.23 4.61
CA ASP A 175 6.70 0.62 5.95
C ASP A 175 7.60 -0.12 6.95
N VAL A 176 8.63 0.58 7.42
CA VAL A 176 9.67 -0.02 8.27
C VAL A 176 9.15 -0.24 9.68
N VAL A 177 8.56 0.80 10.27
CA VAL A 177 7.91 0.76 11.58
C VAL A 177 6.49 1.27 11.44
N ASN A 178 5.56 0.47 11.94
CA ASN A 178 4.13 0.75 11.89
C ASN A 178 3.58 0.99 13.30
N GLU A 179 2.87 2.13 13.50
CA GLU A 179 2.07 2.45 14.67
C GLU A 179 2.84 2.43 16.01
N ALA A 180 4.01 3.06 16.06
CA ALA A 180 4.80 3.14 17.30
C ALA A 180 4.31 4.23 18.27
N ILE A 181 3.56 5.23 17.79
CA ILE A 181 2.99 6.31 18.61
C ILE A 181 1.72 5.83 19.30
N ASP A 182 1.56 6.21 20.58
CA ASP A 182 0.35 5.86 21.34
C ASP A 182 -0.82 6.82 21.02
N ASP A 183 -2.05 6.27 21.12
CA ASP A 183 -3.27 7.04 20.90
C ASP A 183 -3.67 7.87 22.13
N ASP A 184 -3.20 7.50 23.33
CA ASP A 184 -3.38 8.30 24.53
C ASP A 184 -2.51 9.57 24.44
N ASP A 185 -3.15 10.73 24.53
CA ASP A 185 -2.49 12.04 24.36
C ASP A 185 -1.32 12.25 25.32
N SER A 186 -1.37 11.67 26.52
CA SER A 186 -0.33 11.76 27.57
C SER A 186 0.83 10.80 27.39
N ILE A 187 0.71 9.80 26.49
CA ILE A 187 1.72 8.77 26.25
C ILE A 187 2.37 9.01 24.89
N TYR A 188 3.69 9.13 24.85
CA TYR A 188 4.44 9.37 23.62
C TYR A 188 4.50 8.11 22.76
N LEU A 189 5.25 7.10 23.20
CA LEU A 189 5.40 5.84 22.47
C LEU A 189 4.50 4.75 23.04
N ARG A 190 3.92 3.96 22.14
CA ARG A 190 3.09 2.81 22.49
C ARG A 190 3.87 1.81 23.33
N LYS A 191 3.30 1.45 24.49
CA LYS A 191 3.88 0.45 25.43
C LYS A 191 3.75 -0.99 24.89
N SER A 192 4.15 -1.19 23.65
CA SER A 192 4.18 -2.50 22.98
C SER A 192 5.27 -3.41 23.60
N GLU A 193 5.28 -4.71 23.24
CA GLU A 193 6.36 -5.59 23.68
C GLU A 193 7.71 -5.17 23.11
N TRP A 194 7.76 -4.56 21.92
CA TRP A 194 8.96 -3.92 21.37
C TRP A 194 9.52 -2.86 22.32
N PHE A 195 8.67 -1.91 22.71
CA PHE A 195 9.09 -0.82 23.61
C PHE A 195 9.45 -1.31 25.00
N LYS A 196 8.69 -2.26 25.58
CA LYS A 196 8.94 -2.80 26.91
C LYS A 196 10.29 -3.52 27.02
N ILE A 197 10.79 -4.10 25.93
CA ILE A 197 12.06 -4.86 25.93
C ILE A 197 13.22 -3.99 25.44
N CYS A 198 13.02 -3.20 24.38
CA CYS A 198 14.09 -2.46 23.70
C CYS A 198 14.10 -0.94 23.95
N GLY A 199 13.06 -0.37 24.61
CA GLY A 199 12.89 1.09 24.61
C GLY A 199 12.66 1.59 23.17
N GLU A 200 13.15 2.78 22.85
CA GLU A 200 13.01 3.41 21.53
C GLU A 200 13.97 2.81 20.47
N GLU A 201 15.03 2.13 20.92
CA GLU A 201 16.13 1.71 20.05
C GLU A 201 15.69 0.82 18.88
N TYR A 202 14.63 0.02 19.04
CA TYR A 202 14.14 -0.84 17.97
C TYR A 202 13.69 -0.05 16.72
N ILE A 203 13.21 1.19 16.90
CA ILE A 203 12.77 2.05 15.77
C ILE A 203 14.00 2.45 14.94
N GLU A 204 15.02 3.02 15.58
CA GLU A 204 16.25 3.45 14.91
C GLU A 204 16.93 2.27 14.19
N LYS A 205 17.07 1.14 14.90
CA LYS A 205 17.70 -0.07 14.37
C LYS A 205 16.93 -0.65 13.18
N ALA A 206 15.60 -0.65 13.21
CA ALA A 206 14.79 -1.15 12.09
C ALA A 206 15.07 -0.36 10.81
N PHE A 207 15.11 0.97 10.86
CA PHE A 207 15.45 1.80 9.70
C PHE A 207 16.87 1.57 9.20
N LEU A 208 17.87 1.49 10.10
CA LEU A 208 19.26 1.22 9.73
C LEU A 208 19.40 -0.12 9.01
N TRP A 209 18.81 -1.20 9.55
CA TRP A 209 18.89 -2.52 8.94
C TRP A 209 18.12 -2.64 7.63
N ALA A 210 16.97 -1.96 7.50
CA ALA A 210 16.26 -1.89 6.24
C ALA A 210 17.08 -1.19 5.15
N HIS A 211 17.78 -0.10 5.52
CA HIS A 211 18.69 0.60 4.62
C HIS A 211 19.92 -0.23 4.24
N GLU A 212 20.52 -0.93 5.21
CA GLU A 212 21.64 -1.86 4.95
C GLU A 212 21.25 -2.94 3.93
N ALA A 213 20.03 -3.51 4.06
CA ALA A 213 19.55 -4.57 3.19
C ALA A 213 19.22 -4.08 1.77
N ASP A 214 18.56 -2.94 1.62
CA ASP A 214 18.32 -2.28 0.33
C ASP A 214 18.46 -0.74 0.42
N PRO A 215 19.65 -0.20 0.13
CA PRO A 215 19.89 1.26 0.17
C PRO A 215 19.09 2.08 -0.86
N LYS A 216 18.42 1.43 -1.83
CA LYS A 216 17.64 2.12 -2.86
C LYS A 216 16.15 2.20 -2.52
N ALA A 217 15.67 1.35 -1.62
CA ALA A 217 14.29 1.39 -1.19
C ALA A 217 14.02 2.64 -0.32
N GLN A 218 12.86 3.26 -0.52
CA GLN A 218 12.41 4.35 0.34
C GLN A 218 11.85 3.79 1.65
N LEU A 219 12.21 4.39 2.77
CA LEU A 219 11.88 3.91 4.10
C LEU A 219 10.90 4.86 4.78
N PHE A 220 9.74 4.34 5.15
CA PHE A 220 8.62 5.10 5.73
C PHE A 220 8.35 4.66 7.17
N TYR A 221 8.03 5.64 8.00
CA TYR A 221 7.24 5.44 9.21
C TYR A 221 5.76 5.48 8.81
N ASN A 222 4.91 4.59 9.30
CA ASN A 222 3.51 4.50 8.91
C ASN A 222 2.61 4.49 10.15
N ASP A 223 1.57 5.34 10.17
CA ASP A 223 0.63 5.40 11.30
C ASP A 223 -0.74 5.97 10.89
N TYR A 224 -1.77 5.74 11.71
CA TYR A 224 -3.12 6.27 11.55
C TYR A 224 -3.35 7.49 12.45
N ASN A 225 -4.44 8.24 12.18
CA ASN A 225 -4.80 9.48 12.90
C ASN A 225 -3.65 10.51 12.96
N THR A 226 -2.75 10.49 12.01
CA THR A 226 -1.58 11.37 11.94
C THR A 226 -1.95 12.81 11.61
N GLU A 227 -3.18 13.05 11.24
CA GLU A 227 -3.78 14.37 11.00
C GLU A 227 -4.27 15.05 12.29
N SER A 228 -4.59 14.24 13.32
CA SER A 228 -5.05 14.76 14.62
C SER A 228 -3.95 15.55 15.30
N PRO A 229 -4.23 16.76 15.82
CA PRO A 229 -3.19 17.68 16.26
C PRO A 229 -2.17 17.10 17.25
N VAL A 230 -2.61 16.41 18.30
CA VAL A 230 -1.72 15.84 19.31
C VAL A 230 -0.88 14.70 18.73
N LYS A 231 -1.50 13.75 18.00
CA LYS A 231 -0.77 12.64 17.41
C LYS A 231 0.17 13.12 16.31
N ARG A 232 -0.24 14.10 15.50
CA ARG A 232 0.58 14.78 14.51
C ARG A 232 1.86 15.33 15.12
N ASP A 233 1.76 16.00 16.28
CA ASP A 233 2.90 16.57 16.96
C ASP A 233 3.86 15.51 17.51
N LYS A 234 3.33 14.43 18.06
CA LYS A 234 4.13 13.27 18.52
C LYS A 234 4.87 12.59 17.37
N VAL A 235 4.17 12.35 16.25
CA VAL A 235 4.78 11.74 15.04
C VAL A 235 5.85 12.66 14.45
N TYR A 236 5.58 13.96 14.36
CA TYR A 236 6.56 14.94 13.91
C TYR A 236 7.82 14.92 14.78
N HIS A 237 7.66 14.88 16.11
CA HIS A 237 8.78 14.80 17.05
C HIS A 237 9.61 13.51 16.85
N LEU A 238 8.95 12.35 16.65
CA LEU A 238 9.64 11.10 16.35
C LEU A 238 10.48 11.22 15.06
N LEU A 239 9.85 11.67 13.98
CA LEU A 239 10.53 11.79 12.68
C LEU A 239 11.69 12.78 12.74
N LYS A 240 11.49 13.94 13.37
CA LYS A 240 12.55 14.93 13.56
C LYS A 240 13.71 14.34 14.35
N THR A 241 13.45 13.64 15.45
CA THR A 241 14.49 13.00 16.28
C THR A 241 15.29 11.96 15.47
N LEU A 242 14.61 11.14 14.65
CA LEU A 242 15.30 10.16 13.80
C LEU A 242 16.18 10.86 12.76
N LEU A 243 15.67 11.91 12.11
CA LEU A 243 16.41 12.68 11.10
C LEU A 243 17.60 13.42 11.71
N ASP A 244 17.44 14.04 12.88
CA ASP A 244 18.54 14.72 13.61
C ASP A 244 19.67 13.75 13.99
N LYS A 245 19.36 12.46 14.19
CA LYS A 245 20.33 11.38 14.42
C LYS A 245 20.92 10.80 13.12
N GLY A 246 20.52 11.29 11.95
CA GLY A 246 20.96 10.77 10.65
C GLY A 246 20.39 9.40 10.31
N ILE A 247 19.29 8.99 10.94
CA ILE A 247 18.59 7.74 10.60
C ILE A 247 17.90 7.89 9.21
N PRO A 248 18.01 6.90 8.32
CA PRO A 248 17.54 6.98 6.95
C PRO A 248 16.02 6.87 6.84
N VAL A 249 15.28 7.91 7.25
CA VAL A 249 13.85 8.04 7.07
C VAL A 249 13.57 8.87 5.83
N ASN A 250 12.92 8.29 4.81
CA ASN A 250 12.61 8.98 3.57
C ASN A 250 11.21 9.61 3.56
N GLY A 251 10.30 9.12 4.42
CA GLY A 251 8.93 9.61 4.41
C GLY A 251 8.07 9.14 5.55
N ILE A 252 6.84 9.67 5.54
CA ILE A 252 5.74 9.25 6.39
C ILE A 252 4.61 8.69 5.54
N GLY A 253 4.02 7.58 6.00
CA GLY A 253 2.74 7.06 5.55
C GLY A 253 1.63 7.56 6.48
N LEU A 254 0.71 8.35 5.92
CA LEU A 254 -0.59 8.61 6.54
C LEU A 254 -1.46 7.41 6.16
N GLN A 255 -1.85 6.55 7.09
CA GLN A 255 -2.66 5.37 6.72
C GLN A 255 -3.92 5.79 5.95
N GLY A 256 -4.60 6.83 6.39
CA GLY A 256 -5.79 7.31 5.67
C GLY A 256 -7.03 6.46 5.93
N HIS A 257 -7.10 5.76 7.07
CA HIS A 257 -8.31 5.14 7.57
C HIS A 257 -9.24 6.22 8.12
N TRP A 258 -9.87 6.91 7.20
CA TRP A 258 -10.70 8.07 7.50
C TRP A 258 -12.18 7.71 7.54
N ASN A 259 -13.00 8.72 7.84
CA ASN A 259 -14.45 8.59 7.74
C ASN A 259 -15.06 9.84 7.13
N ILE A 260 -16.36 9.82 6.89
CA ILE A 260 -17.07 10.93 6.24
C ILE A 260 -17.05 12.24 7.03
N TYR A 261 -16.61 12.24 8.29
CA TYR A 261 -16.48 13.41 9.15
C TYR A 261 -15.03 13.88 9.31
N ASN A 262 -14.10 12.95 9.52
CA ASN A 262 -12.70 13.23 9.84
C ASN A 262 -11.71 12.63 8.82
N PRO A 263 -10.52 13.25 8.61
CA PRO A 263 -10.17 14.61 9.04
C PRO A 263 -10.94 15.67 8.26
N ASP A 264 -11.00 16.90 8.78
CA ASP A 264 -11.39 18.04 7.95
C ASP A 264 -10.24 18.50 7.03
N GLU A 265 -10.53 19.44 6.13
CA GLU A 265 -9.53 19.92 5.17
C GLU A 265 -8.36 20.61 5.86
N LYS A 266 -8.63 21.37 6.93
CA LYS A 266 -7.60 22.08 7.66
C LYS A 266 -6.61 21.11 8.31
N ASP A 267 -7.11 20.10 9.01
CA ASP A 267 -6.26 19.11 9.68
C ASP A 267 -5.40 18.33 8.70
N LEU A 268 -5.95 17.97 7.53
CA LEU A 268 -5.20 17.30 6.48
C LEU A 268 -4.08 18.19 5.91
N ARG A 269 -4.39 19.46 5.61
CA ARG A 269 -3.38 20.42 5.13
C ARG A 269 -2.30 20.67 6.16
N ASP A 270 -2.69 20.94 7.41
CA ASP A 270 -1.74 21.15 8.52
C ASP A 270 -0.78 19.94 8.69
N ALA A 271 -1.29 18.73 8.54
CA ALA A 271 -0.46 17.51 8.64
C ALA A 271 0.54 17.44 7.49
N ILE A 272 0.09 17.66 6.26
CA ILE A 272 0.97 17.63 5.08
C ILE A 272 2.05 18.73 5.19
N GLU A 273 1.68 19.95 5.54
CA GLU A 273 2.62 21.05 5.70
C GLU A 273 3.64 20.79 6.81
N LYS A 274 3.16 20.31 7.97
CA LYS A 274 4.03 20.00 9.09
C LYS A 274 5.05 18.90 8.74
N TYR A 275 4.64 17.80 8.16
CA TYR A 275 5.57 16.72 7.80
C TYR A 275 6.49 17.10 6.65
N SER A 276 5.99 17.83 5.64
CA SER A 276 6.83 18.29 4.52
C SER A 276 7.92 19.27 4.96
N SER A 277 7.73 20.02 6.06
CA SER A 277 8.75 20.90 6.63
C SER A 277 10.01 20.15 7.10
N LEU A 278 9.93 18.83 7.29
CA LEU A 278 11.08 17.98 7.58
C LEU A 278 11.89 17.59 6.32
N GLY A 279 11.46 17.99 5.14
CA GLY A 279 12.11 17.61 3.87
C GLY A 279 11.87 16.17 3.42
N ILE A 280 10.92 15.46 4.04
CA ILE A 280 10.57 14.06 3.72
C ILE A 280 9.37 13.97 2.80
N LYS A 281 9.17 12.79 2.19
CA LYS A 281 8.02 12.48 1.35
C LYS A 281 6.81 12.02 2.16
N ILE A 282 5.63 12.18 1.58
CA ILE A 282 4.37 11.78 2.20
C ILE A 282 3.66 10.83 1.24
N GLN A 283 3.10 9.76 1.78
CA GLN A 283 2.18 8.87 1.06
C GLN A 283 0.91 8.67 1.90
N VAL A 284 -0.24 8.60 1.24
CA VAL A 284 -1.44 8.02 1.84
C VAL A 284 -1.38 6.52 1.54
N THR A 285 -1.30 5.70 2.57
CA THR A 285 -0.85 4.32 2.43
C THR A 285 -1.95 3.26 2.50
N GLU A 286 -3.10 3.61 3.09
CA GLU A 286 -4.16 2.66 3.42
C GLU A 286 -5.56 3.30 3.30
N LEU A 287 -5.76 4.15 2.27
CA LEU A 287 -6.96 4.98 2.15
C LEU A 287 -8.24 4.16 2.09
N ASP A 288 -9.09 4.42 3.02
CA ASP A 288 -10.51 4.10 3.00
C ASP A 288 -11.31 5.21 3.73
N VAL A 289 -12.58 5.40 3.35
CA VAL A 289 -13.46 6.42 3.94
C VAL A 289 -14.71 5.75 4.47
N SER A 290 -14.67 5.37 5.76
CA SER A 290 -15.81 4.79 6.45
C SER A 290 -17.04 5.71 6.36
N VAL A 291 -18.21 5.10 6.11
CA VAL A 291 -19.48 5.84 6.09
C VAL A 291 -20.07 6.04 7.50
N TYR A 292 -19.36 5.59 8.52
CA TYR A 292 -19.71 5.75 9.93
C TYR A 292 -18.70 6.63 10.64
N SER A 293 -19.15 7.39 11.66
CA SER A 293 -18.22 8.02 12.58
C SER A 293 -17.58 7.00 13.51
N SER A 294 -16.50 7.41 14.17
CA SER A 294 -15.83 6.55 15.18
C SER A 294 -16.72 6.22 16.38
N ASP A 295 -17.72 7.07 16.66
CA ASP A 295 -18.60 6.96 17.82
C ASP A 295 -19.87 6.15 17.53
N GLU A 296 -20.15 5.86 16.25
CA GLU A 296 -21.31 5.05 15.87
C GLU A 296 -21.08 3.57 16.18
N SER A 297 -21.73 3.09 17.25
CA SER A 297 -21.57 1.73 17.78
C SER A 297 -22.77 0.79 17.54
N ASP A 298 -23.83 1.25 16.87
CA ASP A 298 -25.00 0.42 16.56
C ASP A 298 -24.69 -0.63 15.48
N PRO A 299 -24.67 -1.93 15.82
CA PRO A 299 -24.39 -2.97 14.84
C PRO A 299 -25.54 -3.21 13.86
N SER A 300 -26.76 -2.74 14.18
CA SER A 300 -27.92 -2.88 13.28
C SER A 300 -27.95 -1.81 12.18
N ASP A 301 -27.18 -0.74 12.31
CA ASP A 301 -27.08 0.32 11.30
C ASP A 301 -26.14 -0.09 10.17
N ASN A 302 -26.71 -0.71 9.14
CA ASN A 302 -26.00 -1.20 7.96
C ASN A 302 -26.37 -0.42 6.68
N VAL A 303 -26.96 0.77 6.81
CA VAL A 303 -27.56 1.46 5.67
C VAL A 303 -26.59 2.44 5.03
N PHE A 304 -26.27 2.24 3.76
CA PHE A 304 -25.62 3.24 2.90
C PHE A 304 -26.69 4.14 2.27
N ASN A 305 -27.18 5.11 3.06
CA ASN A 305 -28.23 6.03 2.65
C ASN A 305 -27.68 7.22 1.84
N PHE A 306 -28.59 8.05 1.32
CA PHE A 306 -28.27 9.22 0.49
C PHE A 306 -27.33 10.22 1.22
N GLU A 307 -27.55 10.48 2.50
CA GLU A 307 -26.73 11.42 3.26
C GLU A 307 -25.29 10.93 3.44
N ARG A 308 -25.10 9.65 3.77
CA ARG A 308 -23.78 9.01 3.86
C ARG A 308 -23.07 8.99 2.52
N GLU A 309 -23.78 8.66 1.43
CA GLU A 309 -23.22 8.71 0.08
C GLU A 309 -22.76 10.12 -0.28
N LYS A 310 -23.59 11.14 -0.02
CA LYS A 310 -23.25 12.54 -0.27
C LYS A 310 -22.00 12.97 0.47
N ARG A 311 -21.94 12.72 1.79
CA ARG A 311 -20.75 13.03 2.60
C ARG A 311 -19.50 12.28 2.13
N GLN A 312 -19.63 11.03 1.70
CA GLN A 312 -18.50 10.27 1.16
C GLN A 312 -17.97 10.87 -0.14
N ILE A 313 -18.86 11.31 -1.03
CA ILE A 313 -18.51 12.03 -2.27
C ILE A 313 -17.73 13.31 -1.94
N GLU A 314 -18.26 14.15 -1.05
CA GLU A 314 -17.64 15.41 -0.60
C GLU A 314 -16.28 15.15 0.06
N LYS A 315 -16.16 14.09 0.88
CA LYS A 315 -14.90 13.72 1.53
C LYS A 315 -13.85 13.30 0.52
N TYR A 316 -14.17 12.42 -0.43
CA TYR A 316 -13.23 12.00 -1.46
C TYR A 316 -12.81 13.15 -2.39
N GLU A 317 -13.75 14.02 -2.77
CA GLU A 317 -13.43 15.24 -3.52
C GLU A 317 -12.43 16.12 -2.78
N MET A 318 -12.71 16.45 -1.52
CA MET A 318 -11.85 17.27 -0.67
C MET A 318 -10.46 16.65 -0.53
N VAL A 319 -10.38 15.37 -0.18
CA VAL A 319 -9.11 14.65 -0.01
C VAL A 319 -8.26 14.71 -1.27
N PHE A 320 -8.82 14.33 -2.41
CA PHE A 320 -8.04 14.28 -3.64
C PHE A 320 -7.69 15.67 -4.19
N ARG A 321 -8.51 16.69 -3.95
CA ARG A 321 -8.17 18.08 -4.24
C ARG A 321 -6.96 18.53 -3.41
N VAL A 322 -6.99 18.31 -2.10
CA VAL A 322 -5.86 18.62 -1.22
C VAL A 322 -4.58 17.86 -1.67
N LEU A 323 -4.67 16.57 -1.91
CA LEU A 323 -3.49 15.80 -2.32
C LEU A 323 -2.89 16.28 -3.65
N ARG A 324 -3.72 16.72 -4.60
CA ARG A 324 -3.22 17.33 -5.86
C ARG A 324 -2.52 18.67 -5.62
N ASP A 325 -3.03 19.51 -4.70
CA ASP A 325 -2.38 20.77 -4.34
C ASP A 325 -0.94 20.56 -3.82
N TYR A 326 -0.69 19.44 -3.14
CA TYR A 326 0.61 19.10 -2.56
C TYR A 326 1.39 18.03 -3.36
N LYS A 327 1.16 17.92 -4.67
CA LYS A 327 1.80 16.90 -5.53
C LYS A 327 3.34 16.89 -5.51
N SER A 328 3.98 17.95 -5.08
CA SER A 328 5.45 18.04 -4.96
C SER A 328 6.01 17.19 -3.81
N VAL A 329 5.19 16.91 -2.80
CA VAL A 329 5.57 16.11 -1.61
C VAL A 329 4.78 14.82 -1.48
N ILE A 330 3.56 14.75 -2.02
CA ILE A 330 2.75 13.52 -2.07
C ILE A 330 3.32 12.61 -3.17
N THR A 331 3.77 11.41 -2.79
CA THR A 331 4.45 10.48 -3.69
C THR A 331 3.71 9.16 -3.90
N GLY A 332 2.48 9.06 -3.40
CA GLY A 332 1.60 7.90 -3.62
C GLY A 332 0.33 7.96 -2.80
N VAL A 333 -0.73 7.37 -3.36
CA VAL A 333 -2.02 7.17 -2.67
C VAL A 333 -2.46 5.73 -2.89
N THR A 334 -2.58 4.95 -1.84
CA THR A 334 -2.94 3.54 -1.89
C THR A 334 -4.27 3.31 -1.18
N PHE A 335 -5.24 2.77 -1.89
CA PHE A 335 -6.52 2.34 -1.32
C PHE A 335 -6.36 1.03 -0.54
N TRP A 336 -7.03 0.92 0.62
CA TRP A 336 -6.95 -0.31 1.43
C TRP A 336 -8.04 -1.30 1.07
N ASN A 337 -7.86 -1.93 -0.05
CA ASN A 337 -8.64 -2.91 -0.79
C ASN A 337 -9.16 -2.42 -2.14
N VAL A 338 -9.54 -3.38 -2.99
CA VAL A 338 -9.94 -3.15 -4.38
C VAL A 338 -11.35 -2.58 -4.48
N SER A 339 -12.26 -3.02 -3.60
CA SER A 339 -13.67 -2.65 -3.63
C SER A 339 -14.37 -2.95 -2.29
N ASP A 340 -15.56 -2.44 -2.10
CA ASP A 340 -16.42 -2.69 -0.93
C ASP A 340 -16.76 -4.18 -0.72
N LYS A 341 -16.40 -5.04 -1.67
CA LYS A 341 -16.60 -6.50 -1.55
C LYS A 341 -15.76 -7.14 -0.45
N SER A 342 -14.61 -6.57 -0.13
CA SER A 342 -13.60 -7.19 0.74
C SER A 342 -13.03 -6.22 1.76
N SER A 343 -13.81 -5.21 2.21
CA SER A 343 -13.34 -4.25 3.19
C SER A 343 -13.15 -4.90 4.57
N TRP A 344 -11.98 -4.62 5.21
CA TRP A 344 -11.73 -5.02 6.59
C TRP A 344 -12.68 -4.33 7.57
N LEU A 345 -13.20 -3.15 7.21
CA LEU A 345 -14.15 -2.37 8.00
C LEU A 345 -15.52 -3.06 8.15
N ASP A 346 -15.81 -4.09 7.35
CA ASP A 346 -17.00 -4.94 7.58
C ASP A 346 -16.93 -5.75 8.88
N ASN A 347 -15.73 -5.81 9.49
CA ASN A 347 -15.48 -6.57 10.72
C ASN A 347 -14.78 -5.75 11.81
N PHE A 348 -14.59 -4.45 11.59
CA PHE A 348 -13.94 -3.54 12.54
C PHE A 348 -14.54 -2.13 12.44
N PRO A 349 -14.78 -1.41 13.55
CA PRO A 349 -14.73 -1.89 14.93
C PRO A 349 -15.89 -2.84 15.28
N ILE A 350 -16.93 -2.90 14.46
CA ILE A 350 -18.12 -3.71 14.69
C ILE A 350 -18.15 -4.87 13.69
N ARG A 351 -18.05 -6.08 14.22
CA ARG A 351 -18.04 -7.31 13.42
C ARG A 351 -19.37 -7.52 12.71
N GLY A 352 -19.32 -7.70 11.38
CA GLY A 352 -20.50 -8.00 10.54
C GLY A 352 -21.31 -6.76 10.16
N ARG A 353 -20.92 -5.55 10.58
CA ARG A 353 -21.53 -4.31 10.11
C ARG A 353 -20.91 -3.94 8.76
N LYS A 354 -21.74 -3.96 7.71
CA LYS A 354 -21.28 -3.61 6.36
C LYS A 354 -20.82 -2.15 6.30
N ASN A 355 -19.62 -1.93 5.80
CA ASN A 355 -19.10 -0.62 5.49
C ASN A 355 -18.90 -0.49 3.96
N TYR A 356 -18.93 0.72 3.45
CA TYR A 356 -18.86 1.01 2.01
C TYR A 356 -17.73 2.02 1.72
N PRO A 357 -16.47 1.73 2.11
CA PRO A 357 -15.46 2.77 2.23
C PRO A 357 -14.73 3.12 0.93
N LEU A 358 -14.87 2.32 -0.13
CA LEU A 358 -14.01 2.41 -1.31
C LEU A 358 -14.73 3.05 -2.51
N LEU A 359 -13.97 3.30 -3.58
CA LEU A 359 -14.49 3.92 -4.82
C LEU A 359 -15.25 2.94 -5.73
N PHE A 360 -15.06 1.63 -5.51
CA PHE A 360 -15.76 0.57 -6.25
C PHE A 360 -16.69 -0.19 -5.31
N ASP A 361 -17.89 -0.47 -5.77
CA ASP A 361 -18.91 -1.19 -5.03
C ASP A 361 -18.61 -2.70 -4.91
N GLN A 362 -19.52 -3.44 -4.29
CA GLN A 362 -19.43 -4.90 -4.14
C GLN A 362 -19.43 -5.66 -5.46
N ASN A 363 -19.95 -5.05 -6.53
CA ASN A 363 -20.01 -5.58 -7.89
C ASN A 363 -18.85 -5.09 -8.77
N LEU A 364 -17.83 -4.45 -8.16
CA LEU A 364 -16.65 -3.88 -8.82
C LEU A 364 -17.01 -2.72 -9.78
N LYS A 365 -18.14 -2.06 -9.58
CA LYS A 365 -18.56 -0.89 -10.39
C LYS A 365 -18.13 0.39 -9.67
N PRO A 366 -17.74 1.43 -10.43
CA PRO A 366 -17.41 2.73 -9.85
C PRO A 366 -18.64 3.36 -9.18
N LYS A 367 -18.46 3.83 -7.96
CA LYS A 367 -19.43 4.61 -7.19
C LYS A 367 -19.41 6.08 -7.64
N LYS A 368 -20.36 6.89 -7.17
CA LYS A 368 -20.39 8.32 -7.50
C LYS A 368 -19.13 9.05 -7.05
N ALA A 369 -18.57 8.68 -5.90
CA ALA A 369 -17.31 9.23 -5.40
C ALA A 369 -16.13 9.02 -6.39
N TYR A 370 -16.09 7.93 -7.13
CA TYR A 370 -15.09 7.71 -8.18
C TYR A 370 -15.07 8.84 -9.21
N TRP A 371 -16.27 9.25 -9.67
CA TRP A 371 -16.38 10.27 -10.72
C TRP A 371 -15.97 11.66 -10.25
N GLU A 372 -16.17 11.99 -8.97
CA GLU A 372 -15.65 13.24 -8.42
C GLU A 372 -14.13 13.22 -8.26
N VAL A 373 -13.55 12.08 -7.91
CA VAL A 373 -12.09 11.92 -7.80
C VAL A 373 -11.38 12.14 -9.15
N VAL A 374 -12.02 11.82 -10.26
CA VAL A 374 -11.43 11.97 -11.61
C VAL A 374 -11.89 13.21 -12.39
N LYS A 375 -12.69 14.07 -11.76
CA LYS A 375 -13.25 15.28 -12.36
C LYS A 375 -12.36 16.49 -12.04
N PHE A 376 -11.32 16.74 -12.84
CA PHE A 376 -10.42 17.90 -12.70
C PHE A 376 -9.63 18.17 -13.99
#